data_cf1a2e4a08cdbbb11fe8f7fd2f16ecdd
#
_entry.id   cf1a2e4a08cdbbb11fe8f7fd2f16ecdd
#
_cell.length_a   1.000
_cell.length_b   1.000
_cell.length_c   1.000
_cell.angle_alpha   90.00
_cell.angle_beta   90.00
_cell.angle_gamma   90.00
#
_symmetry.space_group_name_H-M   'P 1'
#
loop_
_entity.id
_entity.type
_entity.pdbx_description
1 polymer ?
#
loop_
_entity_poly.entity_id
_entity_poly.type
_entity_poly.pdbx_seq_one_letter_code
_entity_poly.pdbx_strand_id
1 'polypeptide(L)'
;MRPNFSLTAVLAAALLVTPAAADEVEDALEAALEAYRAGDIALAREEVDFAATLIGQMKAEGLGGFLPEAMAGWTREEGDTSAQALGAFGGGIVANATYVGAGGSFELTLMAENQMVAAMGAMLSNTALMGSMGTVKRAGRQRYVVTREGDIQALINNRVMIQITGSAPVEAKEAHFLLIDLAGLAEF
;
A
#
# COMPACT_ATOMS: atom_id res chain seq x y z
N MET A 1 -36.43 4.18 -56.91
CA MET A 1 -36.34 4.56 -55.47
C MET A 1 -35.17 3.86 -54.84
N ARG A 2 -34.08 4.56 -54.53
CA ARG A 2 -32.91 4.02 -53.84
C ARG A 2 -32.84 4.70 -52.47
N PRO A 3 -32.75 3.98 -51.35
CA PRO A 3 -32.55 4.63 -50.07
C PRO A 3 -31.04 4.89 -49.84
N ASN A 4 -30.71 6.14 -49.54
CA ASN A 4 -29.40 6.58 -49.11
C ASN A 4 -29.24 6.19 -47.64
N PHE A 5 -28.28 5.31 -47.33
CA PHE A 5 -27.79 5.08 -45.97
C PHE A 5 -26.68 6.09 -45.66
N SER A 6 -26.98 7.07 -44.80
CA SER A 6 -26.01 7.98 -44.27
C SER A 6 -25.27 7.26 -43.10
N LEU A 7 -24.01 6.97 -43.32
CA LEU A 7 -23.10 6.39 -42.30
C LEU A 7 -22.61 7.54 -41.42
N THR A 8 -23.16 7.64 -40.21
CA THR A 8 -22.70 8.59 -39.19
C THR A 8 -21.49 7.98 -38.47
N ALA A 9 -20.31 8.49 -38.80
CA ALA A 9 -19.09 8.12 -38.08
C ALA A 9 -19.09 8.77 -36.68
N VAL A 10 -19.25 7.99 -35.63
CA VAL A 10 -19.04 8.42 -34.23
C VAL A 10 -17.55 8.38 -33.96
N LEU A 11 -16.94 9.57 -33.91
CA LEU A 11 -15.55 9.76 -33.50
C LEU A 11 -15.51 9.66 -31.99
N ALA A 12 -15.10 8.50 -31.43
CA ALA A 12 -14.83 8.32 -29.99
C ALA A 12 -13.52 9.04 -29.67
N ALA A 13 -13.61 10.24 -29.08
CA ALA A 13 -12.47 10.91 -28.47
C ALA A 13 -12.10 10.14 -27.16
N ALA A 14 -11.04 9.34 -27.20
CA ALA A 14 -10.42 8.80 -26.02
C ALA A 14 -9.75 9.96 -25.28
N LEU A 15 -10.36 10.45 -24.20
CA LEU A 15 -9.74 11.35 -23.24
C LEU A 15 -8.67 10.53 -22.51
N LEU A 16 -7.41 10.78 -22.83
CA LEU A 16 -6.27 10.34 -22.03
C LEU A 16 -6.32 11.17 -20.75
N VAL A 17 -6.87 10.59 -19.69
CA VAL A 17 -6.76 11.14 -18.34
C VAL A 17 -5.36 10.78 -17.87
N THR A 18 -4.42 11.72 -17.99
CA THR A 18 -3.16 11.65 -17.24
C THR A 18 -3.51 11.79 -15.76
N PRO A 19 -2.96 10.97 -14.87
CA PRO A 19 -3.24 11.13 -13.46
C PRO A 19 -2.66 12.48 -12.98
N ALA A 20 -3.52 13.34 -12.45
CA ALA A 20 -3.16 14.70 -12.01
C ALA A 20 -1.96 14.74 -11.04
N ALA A 21 -1.78 13.69 -10.26
CA ALA A 21 -0.65 13.57 -9.33
C ALA A 21 0.72 13.44 -10.02
N ALA A 22 0.78 12.92 -11.26
CA ALA A 22 2.04 12.85 -12.01
C ALA A 22 2.46 14.23 -12.50
N ASP A 23 1.49 15.06 -12.88
CA ASP A 23 1.73 16.44 -13.31
C ASP A 23 2.22 17.29 -12.13
N GLU A 24 1.65 17.11 -10.92
CA GLU A 24 2.08 17.83 -9.72
C GLU A 24 3.51 17.49 -9.27
N VAL A 25 3.95 16.24 -9.44
CA VAL A 25 5.35 15.85 -9.16
C VAL A 25 6.31 16.52 -10.15
N GLU A 26 5.96 16.55 -11.43
CA GLU A 26 6.76 17.20 -12.47
C GLU A 26 6.88 18.70 -12.19
N ASP A 27 5.77 19.38 -11.90
CA ASP A 27 5.72 20.80 -11.57
C ASP A 27 6.62 21.14 -10.35
N ALA A 28 6.54 20.35 -9.28
CA ALA A 28 7.37 20.55 -8.09
C ALA A 28 8.86 20.35 -8.37
N LEU A 29 9.23 19.35 -9.20
CA LEU A 29 10.61 19.11 -9.59
C LEU A 29 11.15 20.23 -10.52
N GLU A 30 10.33 20.77 -11.42
CA GLU A 30 10.67 21.91 -12.26
C GLU A 30 10.86 23.17 -11.41
N ALA A 31 9.96 23.45 -10.46
CA ALA A 31 10.10 24.57 -9.53
C ALA A 31 11.37 24.46 -8.67
N ALA A 32 11.68 23.27 -8.19
CA ALA A 32 12.94 23.00 -7.47
C ALA A 32 14.18 23.32 -8.32
N LEU A 33 14.16 22.91 -9.58
CA LEU A 33 15.27 23.14 -10.51
C LEU A 33 15.43 24.63 -10.85
N GLU A 34 14.34 25.36 -11.02
CA GLU A 34 14.33 26.79 -11.27
C GLU A 34 14.88 27.56 -10.05
N ALA A 35 14.40 27.27 -8.85
CA ALA A 35 14.88 27.85 -7.61
C ALA A 35 16.40 27.61 -7.40
N TYR A 36 16.85 26.39 -7.66
CA TYR A 36 18.27 26.04 -7.59
C TYR A 36 19.13 26.87 -8.56
N ARG A 37 18.67 27.04 -9.81
CA ARG A 37 19.37 27.86 -10.84
C ARG A 37 19.39 29.35 -10.47
N ALA A 38 18.36 29.83 -9.78
CA ALA A 38 18.28 31.19 -9.25
C ALA A 38 19.14 31.41 -8.00
N GLY A 39 19.72 30.33 -7.44
CA GLY A 39 20.54 30.39 -6.22
C GLY A 39 19.72 30.36 -4.93
N ASP A 40 18.40 30.18 -4.99
CA ASP A 40 17.51 30.03 -3.84
C ASP A 40 17.48 28.57 -3.38
N ILE A 41 18.48 28.22 -2.57
CA ILE A 41 18.65 26.83 -2.09
C ILE A 41 17.55 26.45 -1.09
N ALA A 42 16.99 27.41 -0.36
CA ALA A 42 15.94 27.16 0.62
C ALA A 42 14.65 26.75 -0.09
N LEU A 43 14.21 27.51 -1.07
CA LEU A 43 13.05 27.18 -1.91
C LEU A 43 13.27 25.90 -2.70
N ALA A 44 14.44 25.71 -3.29
CA ALA A 44 14.77 24.48 -4.02
C ALA A 44 14.60 23.23 -3.14
N ARG A 45 15.01 23.30 -1.88
CA ARG A 45 14.84 22.20 -0.94
C ARG A 45 13.38 21.95 -0.60
N GLU A 46 12.61 23.02 -0.37
CA GLU A 46 11.16 22.91 -0.06
C GLU A 46 10.41 22.20 -1.18
N GLU A 47 10.67 22.56 -2.43
CA GLU A 47 10.03 21.94 -3.60
C GLU A 47 10.45 20.47 -3.79
N VAL A 48 11.72 20.13 -3.54
CA VAL A 48 12.18 18.73 -3.55
C VAL A 48 11.47 17.91 -2.46
N ASP A 49 11.35 18.45 -1.24
CA ASP A 49 10.68 17.77 -0.13
C ASP A 49 9.18 17.59 -0.43
N PHE A 50 8.57 18.55 -1.13
CA PHE A 50 7.19 18.44 -1.61
C PHE A 50 7.03 17.36 -2.68
N ALA A 51 7.87 17.34 -3.72
CA ALA A 51 7.87 16.29 -4.73
C ALA A 51 8.08 14.90 -4.12
N ALA A 52 8.98 14.77 -3.15
CA ALA A 52 9.23 13.51 -2.45
C ALA A 52 7.96 13.05 -1.67
N THR A 53 7.21 13.97 -1.10
CA THR A 53 5.94 13.68 -0.42
C THR A 53 4.90 13.13 -1.41
N LEU A 54 4.73 13.78 -2.57
CA LEU A 54 3.81 13.31 -3.61
C LEU A 54 4.17 11.92 -4.14
N ILE A 55 5.45 11.68 -4.40
CA ILE A 55 5.95 10.35 -4.81
C ILE A 55 5.66 9.31 -3.72
N GLY A 56 5.82 9.67 -2.45
CA GLY A 56 5.49 8.80 -1.31
C GLY A 56 4.00 8.43 -1.29
N GLN A 57 3.11 9.39 -1.56
CA GLN A 57 1.67 9.16 -1.65
C GLN A 57 1.32 8.23 -2.81
N MET A 58 1.87 8.46 -4.01
CA MET A 58 1.65 7.59 -5.17
C MET A 58 2.09 6.14 -4.89
N LYS A 59 3.23 5.96 -4.21
CA LYS A 59 3.70 4.63 -3.80
C LYS A 59 2.76 4.00 -2.76
N ALA A 60 2.25 4.78 -1.81
CA ALA A 60 1.30 4.29 -0.81
C ALA A 60 -0.02 3.85 -1.45
N GLU A 61 -0.53 4.60 -2.43
CA GLU A 61 -1.69 4.21 -3.23
C GLU A 61 -1.43 2.91 -4.00
N GLY A 62 -0.26 2.79 -4.64
CA GLY A 62 0.16 1.56 -5.32
C GLY A 62 0.23 0.36 -4.36
N LEU A 63 0.74 0.56 -3.15
CA LEU A 63 0.75 -0.46 -2.09
C LEU A 63 -0.67 -0.79 -1.63
N GLY A 64 -1.56 0.22 -1.54
CA GLY A 64 -2.97 0.07 -1.19
C GLY A 64 -3.75 -0.82 -2.14
N GLY A 65 -3.34 -0.89 -3.41
CA GLY A 65 -3.91 -1.80 -4.40
C GLY A 65 -3.78 -3.29 -4.07
N PHE A 66 -2.87 -3.65 -3.15
CA PHE A 66 -2.72 -5.03 -2.65
C PHE A 66 -3.63 -5.36 -1.46
N LEU A 67 -4.29 -4.36 -0.86
CA LEU A 67 -5.25 -4.59 0.20
C LEU A 67 -6.48 -5.31 -0.38
N PRO A 68 -6.87 -6.49 0.16
CA PRO A 68 -7.93 -7.27 -0.44
C PRO A 68 -9.30 -6.61 -0.27
N GLU A 69 -10.22 -6.90 -1.17
CA GLU A 69 -11.61 -6.53 -1.02
C GLU A 69 -12.24 -7.23 0.21
N ALA A 70 -13.25 -6.59 0.79
CA ALA A 70 -13.95 -7.18 1.92
C ALA A 70 -14.68 -8.47 1.52
N MET A 71 -14.52 -9.53 2.30
CA MET A 71 -15.27 -10.76 2.11
C MET A 71 -16.77 -10.58 2.41
N ALA A 72 -17.60 -11.50 1.95
CA ALA A 72 -19.04 -11.47 2.24
C ALA A 72 -19.30 -11.39 3.76
N GLY A 73 -20.10 -10.40 4.16
CA GLY A 73 -20.40 -10.11 5.57
C GLY A 73 -19.38 -9.22 6.28
N TRP A 74 -18.39 -8.69 5.54
CA TRP A 74 -17.41 -7.71 6.00
C TRP A 74 -17.55 -6.41 5.21
N THR A 75 -17.20 -5.29 5.83
CA THR A 75 -17.01 -3.99 5.19
C THR A 75 -15.55 -3.60 5.30
N ARG A 76 -15.04 -2.88 4.30
CA ARG A 76 -13.69 -2.33 4.27
C ARG A 76 -13.76 -0.81 4.33
N GLU A 77 -12.97 -0.22 5.19
CA GLU A 77 -12.73 1.22 5.27
C GLU A 77 -11.24 1.45 5.04
N GLU A 78 -10.91 2.26 4.05
CA GLU A 78 -9.50 2.60 3.77
C GLU A 78 -8.95 3.50 4.87
N GLY A 79 -7.71 3.23 5.26
CA GLY A 79 -7.01 4.05 6.24
C GLY A 79 -6.45 5.33 5.65
N ASP A 80 -6.00 6.20 6.54
CA ASP A 80 -5.39 7.48 6.17
C ASP A 80 -3.95 7.26 5.65
N THR A 81 -3.68 7.69 4.40
CA THR A 81 -2.37 7.68 3.76
C THR A 81 -1.66 9.04 3.85
N SER A 82 -2.14 9.95 4.71
CA SER A 82 -1.54 11.27 4.90
C SER A 82 -0.09 11.19 5.39
N ALA A 83 0.68 12.25 5.12
CA ALA A 83 2.06 12.36 5.60
C ALA A 83 2.18 12.27 7.14
N GLN A 84 1.14 12.69 7.88
CA GLN A 84 1.07 12.56 9.34
C GLN A 84 0.88 11.11 9.77
N ALA A 85 0.01 10.36 9.08
CA ALA A 85 -0.15 8.93 9.34
C ALA A 85 1.14 8.17 9.03
N LEU A 86 1.81 8.48 7.92
CA LEU A 86 3.13 7.90 7.57
C LEU A 86 4.18 8.21 8.65
N GLY A 87 4.19 9.43 9.21
CA GLY A 87 5.08 9.82 10.32
C GLY A 87 4.83 9.01 11.59
N ALA A 88 3.59 8.68 11.92
CA ALA A 88 3.23 7.87 13.07
C ALA A 88 3.78 6.42 13.00
N PHE A 89 3.95 5.88 11.80
CA PHE A 89 4.55 4.56 11.55
C PHE A 89 6.07 4.59 11.37
N GLY A 90 6.74 5.70 11.66
CA GLY A 90 8.21 5.82 11.55
C GLY A 90 8.71 6.10 10.13
N GLY A 91 7.87 6.64 9.27
CA GLY A 91 8.16 6.93 7.87
C GLY A 91 8.03 5.71 6.95
N GLY A 92 8.46 5.86 5.70
CA GLY A 92 8.32 4.82 4.68
C GLY A 92 6.97 4.87 3.97
N ILE A 93 6.59 3.77 3.34
CA ILE A 93 5.34 3.63 2.59
C ILE A 93 4.42 2.73 3.40
N VAL A 94 3.21 3.19 3.67
CA VAL A 94 2.20 2.45 4.45
C VAL A 94 0.86 2.52 3.73
N ALA A 95 0.19 1.39 3.65
CA ALA A 95 -1.21 1.29 3.25
C ALA A 95 -1.94 0.43 4.26
N ASN A 96 -3.10 0.87 4.71
CA ASN A 96 -3.89 0.14 5.68
C ASN A 96 -5.38 0.22 5.35
N ALA A 97 -6.13 -0.77 5.81
CA ALA A 97 -7.58 -0.78 5.79
C ALA A 97 -8.12 -1.47 7.04
N THR A 98 -9.25 -0.97 7.52
CA THR A 98 -10.02 -1.57 8.60
C THR A 98 -11.14 -2.41 8.02
N TYR A 99 -11.24 -3.64 8.50
CA TYR A 99 -12.30 -4.58 8.13
C TYR A 99 -13.22 -4.80 9.32
N VAL A 100 -14.52 -4.59 9.12
CA VAL A 100 -15.53 -4.73 10.19
C VAL A 100 -16.56 -5.78 9.77
N GLY A 101 -16.82 -6.73 10.64
CA GLY A 101 -17.79 -7.80 10.44
C GLY A 101 -18.50 -8.20 11.72
N ALA A 102 -19.44 -9.12 11.64
CA ALA A 102 -20.24 -9.56 12.80
C ALA A 102 -19.40 -10.19 13.94
N GLY A 103 -18.18 -10.69 13.63
CA GLY A 103 -17.29 -11.32 14.59
C GLY A 103 -16.25 -10.37 15.20
N GLY A 104 -16.31 -9.08 14.92
CA GLY A 104 -15.34 -8.09 15.38
C GLY A 104 -14.71 -7.29 14.23
N SER A 105 -13.60 -6.64 14.49
CA SER A 105 -12.86 -5.85 13.50
C SER A 105 -11.38 -6.20 13.53
N PHE A 106 -10.69 -5.90 12.44
CA PHE A 106 -9.25 -5.94 12.35
C PHE A 106 -8.73 -4.89 11.38
N GLU A 107 -7.51 -4.47 11.60
CA GLU A 107 -6.76 -3.62 10.68
C GLU A 107 -5.71 -4.48 9.96
N LEU A 108 -5.64 -4.34 8.64
CA LEU A 108 -4.61 -4.90 7.79
C LEU A 108 -3.70 -3.76 7.34
N THR A 109 -2.43 -3.85 7.68
CA THR A 109 -1.42 -2.85 7.35
C THR A 109 -0.32 -3.49 6.51
N LEU A 110 -0.01 -2.85 5.38
CA LEU A 110 1.14 -3.14 4.54
C LEU A 110 2.17 -2.03 4.74
N MET A 111 3.42 -2.39 5.01
CA MET A 111 4.52 -1.43 5.24
C MET A 111 5.71 -1.79 4.36
N ALA A 112 6.25 -0.80 3.65
CA ALA A 112 7.45 -0.92 2.83
C ALA A 112 8.41 0.25 3.10
N GLU A 113 9.69 0.07 2.78
CA GLU A 113 10.73 1.10 2.91
C GLU A 113 10.80 1.76 4.31
N ASN A 114 10.50 0.98 5.37
CA ASN A 114 10.35 1.44 6.74
C ASN A 114 11.42 0.82 7.65
N GLN A 115 11.92 1.57 8.63
CA GLN A 115 12.89 1.08 9.60
C GLN A 115 12.36 -0.09 10.45
N MET A 116 11.06 -0.12 10.73
CA MET A 116 10.42 -1.22 11.44
C MET A 116 10.47 -2.50 10.62
N VAL A 117 10.25 -2.42 9.29
CA VAL A 117 10.39 -3.54 8.36
C VAL A 117 11.81 -4.11 8.42
N ALA A 118 12.83 -3.25 8.43
CA ALA A 118 14.23 -3.67 8.56
C ALA A 118 14.52 -4.33 9.91
N ALA A 119 14.03 -3.76 11.01
CA ALA A 119 14.23 -4.29 12.36
C ALA A 119 13.51 -5.63 12.58
N MET A 120 12.25 -5.73 12.16
CA MET A 120 11.47 -6.97 12.27
C MET A 120 11.87 -8.01 11.22
N GLY A 121 12.44 -7.56 10.10
CA GLY A 121 12.91 -8.43 9.03
C GLY A 121 13.88 -9.50 9.52
N ALA A 122 14.79 -9.14 10.41
CA ALA A 122 15.72 -10.10 11.01
C ALA A 122 15.00 -11.18 11.86
N MET A 123 13.91 -10.83 12.52
CA MET A 123 13.10 -11.77 13.31
C MET A 123 12.23 -12.65 12.42
N LEU A 124 11.54 -12.07 11.47
CA LEU A 124 10.61 -12.78 10.58
C LEU A 124 11.31 -13.61 9.49
N SER A 125 12.56 -13.31 9.17
CA SER A 125 13.38 -14.16 8.29
C SER A 125 13.90 -15.42 8.99
N ASN A 126 13.99 -15.43 10.33
CA ASN A 126 14.47 -16.56 11.12
C ASN A 126 13.29 -17.42 11.62
N THR A 127 13.17 -18.64 11.10
CA THR A 127 12.06 -19.56 11.46
C THR A 127 11.99 -19.89 12.95
N ALA A 128 13.14 -19.97 13.64
CA ALA A 128 13.16 -20.25 15.07
C ALA A 128 12.61 -19.08 15.90
N LEU A 129 12.94 -17.84 15.50
CA LEU A 129 12.39 -16.63 16.11
C LEU A 129 10.90 -16.48 15.82
N MET A 130 10.46 -16.73 14.57
CA MET A 130 9.03 -16.77 14.24
C MET A 130 8.25 -17.75 15.12
N GLY A 131 8.82 -18.96 15.34
CA GLY A 131 8.21 -19.99 16.20
C GLY A 131 8.09 -19.57 17.66
N SER A 132 8.93 -18.66 18.16
CA SER A 132 8.81 -18.12 19.51
C SER A 132 7.66 -17.08 19.65
N MET A 133 7.28 -16.43 18.55
CA MET A 133 6.19 -15.44 18.50
C MET A 133 4.81 -16.12 18.46
N GLY A 134 4.71 -17.28 17.81
CA GLY A 134 3.43 -17.97 17.64
C GLY A 134 3.51 -19.18 16.73
N THR A 135 2.40 -19.49 16.06
CA THR A 135 2.30 -20.60 15.13
C THR A 135 2.73 -20.16 13.74
N VAL A 136 3.79 -20.78 13.22
CA VAL A 136 4.26 -20.53 11.85
C VAL A 136 3.42 -21.33 10.87
N LYS A 137 2.83 -20.64 9.89
CA LYS A 137 2.04 -21.20 8.79
C LYS A 137 2.62 -20.83 7.43
N ARG A 138 2.03 -21.33 6.35
CA ARG A 138 2.45 -21.05 4.98
C ARG A 138 1.26 -20.73 4.08
N ALA A 139 1.43 -19.68 3.25
CA ALA A 139 0.58 -19.36 2.13
C ALA A 139 1.44 -19.47 0.85
N GLY A 140 1.25 -20.58 0.11
CA GLY A 140 2.14 -20.89 -1.00
C GLY A 140 3.61 -21.02 -0.57
N ARG A 141 4.47 -20.15 -1.10
CA ARG A 141 5.91 -20.09 -0.77
C ARG A 141 6.23 -19.19 0.41
N GLN A 142 5.29 -18.31 0.80
CA GLN A 142 5.47 -17.36 1.89
C GLN A 142 5.15 -17.98 3.26
N ARG A 143 5.96 -17.62 4.27
CA ARG A 143 5.71 -17.96 5.67
C ARG A 143 5.07 -16.77 6.37
N TYR A 144 4.18 -17.05 7.28
CA TYR A 144 3.60 -16.06 8.18
C TYR A 144 3.47 -16.65 9.58
N VAL A 145 3.36 -15.81 10.57
CA VAL A 145 3.14 -16.21 11.96
C VAL A 145 1.77 -15.73 12.42
N VAL A 146 1.04 -16.62 13.06
CA VAL A 146 -0.12 -16.27 13.88
C VAL A 146 0.36 -16.17 15.31
N THR A 147 0.34 -14.97 15.87
CA THR A 147 0.82 -14.71 17.24
C THR A 147 -0.09 -15.36 18.28
N ARG A 148 0.32 -15.34 19.55
CA ARG A 148 -0.52 -15.87 20.64
C ARG A 148 -1.77 -15.04 20.88
N GLU A 149 -1.74 -13.78 20.53
CA GLU A 149 -2.86 -12.83 20.55
C GLU A 149 -3.81 -13.01 19.37
N GLY A 150 -3.44 -13.86 18.40
CA GLY A 150 -4.21 -14.11 17.19
C GLY A 150 -3.97 -13.09 16.08
N ASP A 151 -2.92 -12.30 16.16
CA ASP A 151 -2.51 -11.39 15.09
C ASP A 151 -1.69 -12.13 14.04
N ILE A 152 -1.67 -11.59 12.82
CA ILE A 152 -0.91 -12.18 11.71
C ILE A 152 0.23 -11.25 11.33
N GLN A 153 1.41 -11.82 11.14
CA GLN A 153 2.58 -11.09 10.67
C GLN A 153 3.30 -11.91 9.58
N ALA A 154 3.66 -11.23 8.50
CA ALA A 154 4.42 -11.80 7.40
C ALA A 154 5.43 -10.79 6.86
N LEU A 155 6.52 -11.28 6.31
CA LEU A 155 7.52 -10.48 5.63
C LEU A 155 7.71 -11.03 4.21
N ILE A 156 7.38 -10.19 3.23
CA ILE A 156 7.44 -10.54 1.82
C ILE A 156 8.74 -10.02 1.23
N ASN A 157 9.54 -10.91 0.68
CA ASN A 157 10.82 -10.61 0.01
C ASN A 157 11.76 -9.69 0.82
N ASN A 158 11.71 -9.73 2.16
CA ASN A 158 12.44 -8.84 3.08
C ASN A 158 12.19 -7.32 2.85
N ARG A 159 11.13 -6.95 2.16
CA ARG A 159 10.83 -5.56 1.76
C ARG A 159 9.49 -5.06 2.25
N VAL A 160 8.47 -5.90 2.24
CA VAL A 160 7.12 -5.53 2.64
C VAL A 160 6.68 -6.36 3.84
N MET A 161 6.32 -5.70 4.92
CA MET A 161 5.72 -6.32 6.09
C MET A 161 4.21 -6.23 6.00
N ILE A 162 3.55 -7.35 6.28
CA ILE A 162 2.10 -7.44 6.44
C ILE A 162 1.82 -7.65 7.92
N GLN A 163 0.93 -6.83 8.47
CA GLN A 163 0.45 -6.97 9.83
C GLN A 163 -1.08 -6.92 9.84
N ILE A 164 -1.71 -7.86 10.54
CA ILE A 164 -3.16 -7.89 10.75
C ILE A 164 -3.43 -7.99 12.24
N THR A 165 -4.04 -6.95 12.81
CA THR A 165 -4.30 -6.84 14.25
C THR A 165 -5.77 -6.53 14.50
N GLY A 166 -6.31 -7.00 15.61
CA GLY A 166 -7.67 -6.66 16.00
C GLY A 166 -8.43 -7.79 16.66
N SER A 167 -9.70 -7.51 17.00
CA SER A 167 -10.57 -8.38 17.80
C SER A 167 -11.25 -9.50 17.02
N ALA A 168 -11.18 -9.46 15.68
CA ALA A 168 -11.81 -10.48 14.84
C ALA A 168 -11.18 -11.87 15.04
N PRO A 169 -11.93 -12.96 14.82
CA PRO A 169 -11.41 -14.33 14.87
C PRO A 169 -10.20 -14.51 13.92
N VAL A 170 -9.26 -15.35 14.34
CA VAL A 170 -8.05 -15.64 13.55
C VAL A 170 -8.38 -16.14 12.16
N GLU A 171 -9.42 -16.98 12.06
CA GLU A 171 -9.87 -17.56 10.79
C GLU A 171 -10.32 -16.48 9.79
N ALA A 172 -10.97 -15.43 10.27
CA ALA A 172 -11.37 -14.30 9.42
C ALA A 172 -10.17 -13.47 8.98
N LYS A 173 -9.21 -13.21 9.88
CA LYS A 173 -7.94 -12.54 9.56
C LYS A 173 -7.12 -13.36 8.55
N GLU A 174 -7.01 -14.67 8.75
CA GLU A 174 -6.31 -15.56 7.81
C GLU A 174 -7.00 -15.62 6.44
N ALA A 175 -8.34 -15.66 6.41
CA ALA A 175 -9.07 -15.68 5.15
C ALA A 175 -8.78 -14.42 4.30
N HIS A 176 -8.76 -13.24 4.92
CA HIS A 176 -8.39 -12.00 4.21
C HIS A 176 -6.90 -11.97 3.84
N PHE A 177 -6.00 -12.44 4.72
CA PHE A 177 -4.57 -12.56 4.39
C PHE A 177 -4.33 -13.41 3.14
N LEU A 178 -5.06 -14.51 2.97
CA LEU A 178 -4.92 -15.41 1.82
C LEU A 178 -5.46 -14.83 0.51
N LEU A 179 -6.23 -13.73 0.55
CA LEU A 179 -6.68 -13.00 -0.64
C LEU A 179 -5.63 -12.03 -1.18
N ILE A 180 -4.59 -11.70 -0.39
CA ILE A 180 -3.53 -10.78 -0.82
C ILE A 180 -2.72 -11.43 -1.96
N ASP A 181 -2.48 -10.69 -3.04
CA ASP A 181 -1.53 -11.10 -4.07
C ASP A 181 -0.08 -10.98 -3.54
N LEU A 182 0.34 -12.02 -2.81
CA LEU A 182 1.68 -12.08 -2.23
C LEU A 182 2.79 -12.16 -3.29
N ALA A 183 2.47 -12.60 -4.52
CA ALA A 183 3.43 -12.66 -5.60
C ALA A 183 3.66 -11.28 -6.20
N GLY A 184 2.59 -10.55 -6.52
CA GLY A 184 2.68 -9.15 -6.95
C GLY A 184 3.34 -8.27 -5.89
N LEU A 185 3.01 -8.45 -4.61
CA LEU A 185 3.60 -7.71 -3.50
C LEU A 185 5.12 -7.97 -3.34
N ALA A 186 5.62 -9.13 -3.77
CA ALA A 186 7.06 -9.42 -3.76
C ALA A 186 7.84 -8.67 -4.84
N GLU A 187 7.17 -8.18 -5.88
CA GLU A 187 7.75 -7.38 -6.97
C GLU A 187 7.64 -5.87 -6.70
N PHE A 188 6.80 -5.46 -5.72
CA PHE A 188 6.63 -4.07 -5.29
C PHE A 188 7.92 -3.55 -4.63
#